data_5edbd738b391985ef68ced5fae54c454
#
_entry.id   5edbd738b391985ef68ced5fae54c454
#
_cell.length_a   1.000
_cell.length_b   1.000
_cell.length_c   1.000
_cell.angle_alpha   90.00
_cell.angle_beta   90.00
_cell.angle_gamma   90.00
#
_symmetry.space_group_name_H-M   'P 1'
#
loop_
_entity.id
_entity.type
_entity.pdbx_description
1 polymer ?
#
loop_
_entity_poly.entity_id
_entity_poly.type
_entity_poly.pdbx_seq_one_letter_code
_entity_poly.pdbx_strand_id
1 'polypeptide(L)'
;MQLQGFAKQIKEKLNNKYYEMHTTVPGSHNTYKERGKSGPVPRTSDACVACGICAKGCPAGAIDFNNPKITDGDKCISCMKCIAVCPVKAKSLDENVLNALSERLSKVCSDRKENELFI
;
A
#
# COMPACT_ATOMS: atom_id res chain seq x y z
N MET A 1 22.08 -12.17 -9.37
CA MET A 1 22.14 -12.83 -10.71
C MET A 1 20.84 -12.70 -11.52
N GLN A 2 19.67 -12.80 -10.92
CA GLN A 2 18.37 -12.67 -11.62
C GLN A 2 18.18 -11.29 -12.29
N LEU A 3 18.54 -10.19 -11.58
CA LEU A 3 18.44 -8.83 -12.12
C LEU A 3 19.32 -8.58 -13.36
N GLN A 4 20.49 -9.21 -13.44
CA GLN A 4 21.35 -9.10 -14.63
C GLN A 4 20.72 -9.78 -15.85
N GLY A 5 20.02 -10.91 -15.63
CA GLY A 5 19.25 -11.58 -16.67
C GLY A 5 18.12 -10.69 -17.21
N PHE A 6 17.38 -10.04 -16.31
CA PHE A 6 16.33 -9.10 -16.69
C PHE A 6 16.86 -7.90 -17.46
N ALA A 7 17.96 -7.30 -17.00
CA ALA A 7 18.60 -6.19 -17.71
C ALA A 7 19.03 -6.56 -19.14
N LYS A 8 19.54 -7.79 -19.33
CA LYS A 8 19.91 -8.29 -20.65
C LYS A 8 18.68 -8.43 -21.57
N GLN A 9 17.60 -9.04 -21.08
CA GLN A 9 16.35 -9.22 -21.84
C GLN A 9 15.74 -7.88 -22.24
N ILE A 10 15.69 -6.91 -21.31
CA ILE A 10 15.22 -5.54 -21.60
C ILE A 10 16.06 -4.89 -22.70
N LYS A 11 17.40 -4.99 -22.60
CA LYS A 11 18.30 -4.44 -23.60
C LYS A 11 18.10 -5.09 -24.98
N GLU A 12 17.92 -6.41 -25.04
CA GLU A 12 17.64 -7.14 -26.29
C GLU A 12 16.32 -6.68 -26.92
N LYS A 13 15.24 -6.54 -26.11
CA LYS A 13 13.95 -6.02 -26.59
C LYS A 13 14.09 -4.64 -27.19
N LEU A 14 14.77 -3.72 -26.52
CA LEU A 14 14.99 -2.34 -27.01
C LEU A 14 15.81 -2.31 -28.30
N ASN A 15 16.87 -3.10 -28.41
CA ASN A 15 17.73 -3.15 -29.60
C ASN A 15 16.99 -3.70 -30.83
N ASN A 16 16.08 -4.65 -30.64
CA ASN A 16 15.34 -5.30 -31.73
C ASN A 16 14.06 -4.56 -32.14
N LYS A 17 13.81 -3.34 -31.60
CA LYS A 17 12.60 -2.54 -31.85
C LYS A 17 11.28 -3.24 -31.51
N TYR A 18 11.32 -4.30 -30.69
CA TYR A 18 10.11 -4.97 -30.19
C TYR A 18 9.34 -4.16 -29.14
N TYR A 19 9.79 -2.93 -28.83
CA TYR A 19 9.11 -2.04 -27.89
C TYR A 19 7.71 -1.62 -28.37
N GLU A 20 7.42 -1.72 -29.67
CA GLU A 20 6.09 -1.45 -30.24
C GLU A 20 5.12 -2.62 -30.06
N MET A 21 5.63 -3.80 -29.69
CA MET A 21 4.76 -4.96 -29.44
C MET A 21 4.15 -4.87 -28.04
N HIS A 22 2.83 -5.07 -27.98
CA HIS A 22 2.13 -5.13 -26.70
C HIS A 22 2.64 -6.30 -25.85
N THR A 23 3.04 -6.01 -24.62
CA THR A 23 3.39 -7.05 -23.65
C THR A 23 2.14 -7.75 -23.15
N THR A 24 2.09 -9.06 -23.26
CA THR A 24 1.00 -9.87 -22.70
C THR A 24 1.31 -10.17 -21.23
N VAL A 25 0.56 -9.56 -20.32
CA VAL A 25 0.65 -9.84 -18.89
C VAL A 25 -0.36 -10.93 -18.54
N PRO A 26 0.04 -11.98 -17.78
CA PRO A 26 -0.89 -13.01 -17.32
C PRO A 26 -2.05 -12.42 -16.52
N GLY A 27 -3.26 -12.89 -16.77
CA GLY A 27 -4.47 -12.47 -16.09
C GLY A 27 -5.66 -12.35 -17.04
N SER A 28 -6.78 -11.96 -16.47
CA SER A 28 -8.01 -11.71 -17.25
C SER A 28 -8.45 -10.26 -17.02
N HIS A 29 -8.85 -9.58 -18.08
CA HIS A 29 -9.40 -8.23 -18.02
C HIS A 29 -10.64 -8.13 -17.12
N ASN A 30 -11.35 -9.25 -16.93
CA ASN A 30 -12.57 -9.31 -16.12
C ASN A 30 -12.31 -9.55 -14.62
N THR A 31 -11.05 -9.66 -14.20
CA THR A 31 -10.70 -9.88 -12.79
C THR A 31 -10.43 -8.58 -12.00
N TYR A 32 -10.57 -7.43 -12.67
CA TYR A 32 -10.50 -6.14 -11.98
C TYR A 32 -11.60 -6.06 -10.92
N LYS A 33 -11.21 -5.83 -9.69
CA LYS A 33 -12.13 -5.53 -8.59
C LYS A 33 -12.07 -4.04 -8.33
N GLU A 34 -13.21 -3.38 -8.44
CA GLU A 34 -13.32 -2.01 -7.95
C GLU A 34 -12.92 -1.98 -6.47
N ARG A 35 -12.15 -0.97 -6.10
CA ARG A 35 -11.80 -0.76 -4.71
C ARG A 35 -13.06 -0.45 -3.92
N GLY A 36 -13.52 -1.40 -3.12
CA GLY A 36 -14.62 -1.17 -2.18
C GLY A 36 -14.25 -0.07 -1.18
N LYS A 37 -15.26 0.51 -0.55
CA LYS A 37 -15.07 1.50 0.51
C LYS A 37 -14.22 0.91 1.63
N SER A 38 -13.23 1.66 2.02
CA SER A 38 -12.37 1.60 3.20
C SER A 38 -11.90 0.22 3.72
N GLY A 39 -10.60 0.04 3.68
CA GLY A 39 -9.89 -0.84 4.60
C GLY A 39 -9.93 -0.30 6.03
N PRO A 40 -9.15 -0.88 6.95
CA PRO A 40 -9.14 -0.44 8.35
C PRO A 40 -8.68 1.01 8.49
N VAL A 41 -9.42 1.77 9.30
CA VAL A 41 -9.14 3.19 9.58
C VAL A 41 -8.37 3.27 10.90
N PRO A 42 -7.20 3.93 10.94
CA PRO A 42 -6.45 4.12 12.17
C PRO A 42 -7.22 4.93 13.21
N ARG A 43 -7.18 4.48 14.46
CA ARG A 43 -7.72 5.19 15.62
C ARG A 43 -6.65 6.09 16.23
N THR A 44 -7.09 7.05 17.02
CA THR A 44 -6.20 7.97 17.75
C THR A 44 -6.46 7.83 19.25
N SER A 45 -5.42 7.58 20.02
CA SER A 45 -5.48 7.53 21.48
C SER A 45 -5.36 8.92 22.11
N ASP A 46 -5.60 8.99 23.41
CA ASP A 46 -5.49 10.24 24.19
C ASP A 46 -4.04 10.76 24.31
N ALA A 47 -3.05 9.93 24.01
CA ALA A 47 -1.65 10.36 23.91
C ALA A 47 -1.38 11.38 22.78
N CYS A 48 -2.37 11.65 21.93
CA CYS A 48 -2.24 12.59 20.83
C CYS A 48 -2.06 14.04 21.30
N VAL A 49 -0.94 14.64 20.95
CA VAL A 49 -0.58 16.03 21.25
C VAL A 49 -1.03 17.02 20.18
N ALA A 50 -1.87 16.62 19.25
CA ALA A 50 -2.41 17.44 18.16
C ALA A 50 -1.36 18.17 17.30
N CYS A 51 -0.17 17.60 17.11
CA CYS A 51 0.92 18.24 16.36
C CYS A 51 0.68 18.38 14.84
N GLY A 52 -0.36 17.79 14.28
CA GLY A 52 -0.75 17.92 12.88
C GLY A 52 0.13 17.17 11.85
N ILE A 53 1.22 16.51 12.25
CA ILE A 53 2.15 15.82 11.32
C ILE A 53 1.43 14.76 10.49
N CYS A 54 0.53 13.99 11.11
CA CYS A 54 -0.25 12.97 10.41
C CYS A 54 -1.25 13.58 9.40
N ALA A 55 -1.84 14.72 9.71
CA ALA A 55 -2.74 15.44 8.81
C ALA A 55 -1.98 15.99 7.59
N LYS A 56 -0.85 16.67 7.83
CA LYS A 56 0.03 17.19 6.77
C LYS A 56 0.56 16.07 5.85
N GLY A 57 0.84 14.89 6.42
CA GLY A 57 1.37 13.75 5.69
C GLY A 57 0.32 12.88 5.03
N CYS A 58 -0.98 13.12 5.22
CA CYS A 58 -2.04 12.26 4.70
C CYS A 58 -2.24 12.47 3.19
N PRO A 59 -1.97 11.47 2.32
CA PRO A 59 -2.10 11.64 0.87
C PRO A 59 -3.54 11.78 0.41
N ALA A 60 -4.50 11.31 1.22
CA ALA A 60 -5.93 11.36 0.91
C ALA A 60 -6.66 12.54 1.59
N GLY A 61 -5.97 13.38 2.37
CA GLY A 61 -6.61 14.44 3.14
C GLY A 61 -7.68 13.95 4.13
N ALA A 62 -7.54 12.71 4.61
CA ALA A 62 -8.52 12.07 5.48
C ALA A 62 -8.41 12.50 6.96
N ILE A 63 -7.42 13.29 7.33
CA ILE A 63 -7.21 13.74 8.71
C ILE A 63 -7.33 15.25 8.74
N ASP A 64 -8.24 15.75 9.58
CA ASP A 64 -8.43 17.18 9.76
C ASP A 64 -7.19 17.81 10.42
N PHE A 65 -6.69 18.89 9.82
CA PHE A 65 -5.53 19.60 10.35
C PHE A 65 -5.85 20.32 11.68
N ASN A 66 -7.07 20.82 11.83
CA ASN A 66 -7.51 21.51 13.05
C ASN A 66 -7.83 20.52 14.18
N ASN A 67 -8.19 19.28 13.83
CA ASN A 67 -8.42 18.21 14.79
C ASN A 67 -7.81 16.89 14.32
N PRO A 68 -6.50 16.69 14.47
CA PRO A 68 -5.79 15.50 13.99
C PRO A 68 -6.22 14.19 14.68
N LYS A 69 -7.05 14.28 15.73
CA LYS A 69 -7.62 13.10 16.38
C LYS A 69 -8.65 12.40 15.50
N ILE A 70 -9.36 13.16 14.66
CA ILE A 70 -10.40 12.64 13.78
C ILE A 70 -9.80 12.18 12.45
N THR A 71 -10.20 11.00 12.01
CA THR A 71 -9.88 10.46 10.70
C THR A 71 -11.19 10.16 9.96
N ASP A 72 -11.36 10.79 8.81
CA ASP A 72 -12.50 10.56 7.92
C ASP A 72 -12.33 9.18 7.24
N GLY A 73 -13.20 8.24 7.60
CA GLY A 73 -13.16 6.87 7.07
C GLY A 73 -13.48 6.78 5.59
N ASP A 74 -14.32 7.68 5.07
CA ASP A 74 -14.70 7.67 3.64
C ASP A 74 -13.56 8.14 2.73
N LYS A 75 -12.70 9.04 3.23
CA LYS A 75 -11.50 9.50 2.52
C LYS A 75 -10.29 8.62 2.77
N CYS A 76 -10.25 7.89 3.88
CA CYS A 76 -9.09 7.11 4.28
C CYS A 76 -8.80 5.97 3.28
N ILE A 77 -7.59 5.94 2.74
CA ILE A 77 -7.12 4.89 1.82
C ILE A 77 -6.35 3.76 2.54
N SER A 78 -6.39 3.72 3.86
CA SER A 78 -5.73 2.69 4.69
C SER A 78 -4.23 2.50 4.40
N CYS A 79 -3.52 3.57 4.09
CA CYS A 79 -2.08 3.53 3.76
C CYS A 79 -1.17 3.44 4.99
N MET A 80 -1.71 3.57 6.20
CA MET A 80 -1.00 3.52 7.50
C MET A 80 0.11 4.56 7.69
N LYS A 81 0.27 5.53 6.79
CA LYS A 81 1.32 6.55 6.91
C LYS A 81 1.19 7.37 8.20
N CYS A 82 -0.04 7.68 8.62
CA CYS A 82 -0.29 8.42 9.85
C CYS A 82 0.20 7.70 11.12
N ILE A 83 0.20 6.36 11.13
CA ILE A 83 0.77 5.54 12.20
C ILE A 83 2.29 5.67 12.20
N ALA A 84 2.90 5.52 11.01
CA ALA A 84 4.36 5.53 10.86
C ALA A 84 5.00 6.88 11.22
N VAL A 85 4.32 8.00 10.91
CA VAL A 85 4.87 9.36 11.15
C VAL A 85 4.52 9.94 12.52
N CYS A 86 3.71 9.26 13.32
CA CYS A 86 3.27 9.78 14.62
C CYS A 86 4.41 9.75 15.65
N PRO A 87 4.95 10.89 16.11
CA PRO A 87 6.10 10.93 17.01
C PRO A 87 5.79 10.35 18.40
N VAL A 88 4.54 10.47 18.84
CA VAL A 88 4.07 9.96 20.15
C VAL A 88 3.32 8.63 20.02
N LYS A 89 3.34 8.00 18.84
CA LYS A 89 2.69 6.70 18.57
C LYS A 89 1.20 6.66 18.98
N ALA A 90 0.52 7.79 18.90
CA ALA A 90 -0.89 7.92 19.28
C ALA A 90 -1.87 7.34 18.23
N LYS A 91 -1.40 7.04 17.01
CA LYS A 91 -2.24 6.41 15.98
C LYS A 91 -1.91 4.93 15.88
N SER A 92 -2.96 4.10 15.87
CA SER A 92 -2.85 2.64 15.77
C SER A 92 -4.05 2.04 15.05
N LEU A 93 -3.94 0.78 14.66
CA LEU A 93 -5.10 -0.04 14.31
C LEU A 93 -5.65 -0.71 15.57
N ASP A 94 -6.90 -1.11 15.48
CA ASP A 94 -7.51 -2.00 16.48
C ASP A 94 -6.77 -3.34 16.49
N GLU A 95 -6.48 -3.87 17.68
CA GLU A 95 -5.71 -5.11 17.84
C GLU A 95 -6.35 -6.31 17.16
N ASN A 96 -7.67 -6.43 17.20
CA ASN A 96 -8.37 -7.52 16.53
C ASN A 96 -8.20 -7.44 15.01
N VAL A 97 -8.26 -6.23 14.45
CA VAL A 97 -8.02 -6.00 13.02
C VAL A 97 -6.58 -6.34 12.66
N LEU A 98 -5.62 -5.94 13.48
CA LEU A 98 -4.20 -6.23 13.28
C LEU A 98 -3.92 -7.73 13.29
N ASN A 99 -4.48 -8.44 14.28
CA ASN A 99 -4.32 -9.90 14.41
C ASN A 99 -4.94 -10.63 13.21
N ALA A 100 -6.15 -10.27 12.80
CA ALA A 100 -6.80 -10.88 11.64
C ALA A 100 -6.02 -10.64 10.33
N LEU A 101 -5.47 -9.43 10.14
CA LEU A 101 -4.60 -9.11 9.01
C LEU A 101 -3.29 -9.92 9.05
N SER A 102 -2.67 -10.03 10.22
CA SER A 102 -1.45 -10.80 10.43
C SER A 102 -1.65 -12.27 10.08
N GLU A 103 -2.71 -12.90 10.60
CA GLU A 103 -3.04 -14.28 10.27
C GLU A 103 -3.28 -14.50 8.77
N ARG A 104 -4.05 -13.60 8.14
CA ARG A 104 -4.33 -13.68 6.71
C ARG A 104 -3.06 -13.57 5.89
N LEU A 105 -2.21 -12.59 6.18
CA LEU A 105 -0.97 -12.34 5.44
C LEU A 105 0.02 -13.50 5.66
N SER A 106 0.13 -14.03 6.86
CA SER A 106 0.99 -15.18 7.15
C SER A 106 0.62 -16.41 6.32
N LYS A 107 -0.69 -16.61 6.07
CA LYS A 107 -1.17 -17.74 5.25
C LYS A 107 -0.90 -17.55 3.75
N VAL A 108 -1.06 -16.33 3.22
CA VAL A 108 -0.95 -16.08 1.77
C VAL A 108 0.44 -15.64 1.33
N CYS A 109 1.30 -15.24 2.26
CA CYS A 109 2.65 -14.75 2.01
C CYS A 109 3.73 -15.60 2.70
N SER A 110 3.42 -16.86 3.04
CA SER A 110 4.35 -17.79 3.69
C SER A 110 5.55 -18.12 2.82
N ASP A 111 5.32 -18.24 1.52
CA ASP A 111 6.34 -18.66 0.59
C ASP A 111 6.97 -17.48 -0.14
N ARG A 112 8.29 -17.54 -0.32
CA ARG A 112 9.00 -16.62 -1.18
C ARG A 112 8.53 -16.80 -2.62
N LYS A 113 8.14 -15.71 -3.25
CA LYS A 113 7.84 -15.67 -4.69
C LYS A 113 9.06 -15.18 -5.45
N GLU A 114 9.32 -15.84 -6.57
CA GLU A 114 10.38 -15.40 -7.48
C GLU A 114 9.93 -14.16 -8.26
N ASN A 115 10.91 -13.38 -8.69
CA ASN A 115 10.63 -12.22 -9.54
C ASN A 115 10.31 -12.69 -10.95
N GLU A 116 9.32 -12.08 -11.58
CA GLU A 116 8.92 -12.34 -12.96
C GLU A 116 9.08 -11.05 -13.79
N LEU A 117 9.49 -11.21 -15.03
CA LEU A 117 9.64 -10.11 -16.00
C LEU A 117 8.70 -10.35 -17.18
N PHE A 118 7.81 -9.40 -17.43
CA PHE A 118 6.89 -9.40 -18.58
C PHE A 118 7.35 -8.34 -19.57
N ILE A 119 7.84 -8.77 -20.74
CA ILE A 119 8.36 -7.92 -21.81
C ILE A 119 7.92 -8.37 -23.19
#